data_3f70d75c2d029eba37409390fbfc2324
#
_entry.id   3f70d75c2d029eba37409390fbfc2324
#
_cell.length_a   1.000
_cell.length_b   1.000
_cell.length_c   1.000
_cell.angle_alpha   90.00
_cell.angle_beta   90.00
_cell.angle_gamma   90.00
#
_symmetry.space_group_name_H-M   'P 1'
#
loop_
_entity.id
_entity.type
_entity.pdbx_description
1 polymer ?
#
loop_
_entity_poly.entity_id
_entity_poly.type
_entity_poly.pdbx_seq_one_letter_code
_entity_poly.pdbx_strand_id
1 'polypeptide(L)'
;LADVLGVCYFGLADNKDAKSGNYNNALRQTSSPLVATFDADMIPYREFLLETVPYFVEQVEAYENGDDYDKSKVGLIQTPQSFYNADIFQFNLFSESTLPNEQDFFSKEINVCNNSHGAAVYTGSNTVIFRKAIEDVGGFPTDTITEDFELGVRMNAAGYVNYSTKSPMASGLTPTDLKSVIKQRARWGRGVIRSSYNMNIFFNPKLTKGQRIVYINGYLYWWSFFRRLLYILAPIFYTVFHVRVVVSNIWLLFL
;
A
#
# COMPACT_ATOMS: atom_id res chain seq x y z
N LEU A 1 26.54 -10.19 12.14
CA LEU A 1 25.52 -9.42 12.84
C LEU A 1 24.30 -10.30 13.20
N ALA A 2 23.77 -11.08 12.24
CA ALA A 2 22.65 -12.00 12.49
C ALA A 2 22.93 -12.97 13.64
N ASP A 3 24.11 -13.60 13.64
CA ASP A 3 24.53 -14.52 14.70
C ASP A 3 24.59 -13.85 16.08
N VAL A 4 25.05 -12.59 16.13
CA VAL A 4 25.13 -11.80 17.38
C VAL A 4 23.75 -11.46 17.91
N LEU A 5 22.77 -11.25 17.00
CA LEU A 5 21.40 -10.91 17.35
C LEU A 5 20.50 -12.13 17.54
N GLY A 6 21.00 -13.34 17.27
CA GLY A 6 20.22 -14.59 17.37
C GLY A 6 19.11 -14.69 16.34
N VAL A 7 19.26 -14.06 15.15
CA VAL A 7 18.28 -14.06 14.06
C VAL A 7 18.83 -14.81 12.84
N CYS A 8 17.96 -15.39 12.04
CA CYS A 8 18.33 -16.05 10.80
C CYS A 8 18.53 -15.02 9.67
N TYR A 9 19.55 -15.20 8.84
CA TYR A 9 19.82 -14.42 7.66
C TYR A 9 19.57 -15.25 6.39
N PHE A 10 18.63 -14.79 5.56
CA PHE A 10 18.29 -15.43 4.28
C PHE A 10 18.61 -14.47 3.13
N GLY A 11 19.84 -14.48 2.65
CA GLY A 11 20.27 -13.65 1.52
C GLY A 11 20.21 -14.40 0.19
N LEU A 12 20.07 -13.65 -0.90
CA LEU A 12 20.30 -14.11 -2.28
C LEU A 12 21.62 -13.54 -2.79
N ALA A 13 22.47 -14.39 -3.36
CA ALA A 13 23.78 -13.99 -3.86
C ALA A 13 23.70 -13.06 -5.08
N ASP A 14 22.69 -13.24 -5.92
CA ASP A 14 22.52 -12.52 -7.19
C ASP A 14 21.52 -11.36 -7.12
N ASN A 15 20.91 -11.10 -5.96
CA ASN A 15 19.87 -10.10 -5.74
C ASN A 15 18.76 -10.10 -6.82
N LYS A 16 18.48 -11.31 -7.37
CA LYS A 16 17.46 -11.49 -8.39
C LYS A 16 16.08 -11.16 -7.83
N ASP A 17 15.30 -10.40 -8.60
CA ASP A 17 13.94 -9.97 -8.27
C ASP A 17 13.86 -9.09 -7.00
N ALA A 18 14.96 -8.46 -6.59
CA ALA A 18 15.04 -7.48 -5.52
C ALA A 18 14.34 -7.93 -4.22
N LYS A 19 13.44 -7.10 -3.66
CA LYS A 19 12.72 -7.36 -2.41
C LYS A 19 11.82 -8.61 -2.50
N SER A 20 11.10 -8.79 -3.61
CA SER A 20 10.25 -9.97 -3.84
C SER A 20 11.04 -11.27 -3.87
N GLY A 21 12.20 -11.27 -4.50
CA GLY A 21 13.10 -12.42 -4.54
C GLY A 21 13.56 -12.82 -3.14
N ASN A 22 13.95 -11.85 -2.31
CA ASN A 22 14.35 -12.08 -0.92
C ASN A 22 13.19 -12.62 -0.07
N TYR A 23 11.98 -12.05 -0.20
CA TYR A 23 10.80 -12.54 0.50
C TYR A 23 10.44 -13.98 0.09
N ASN A 24 10.40 -14.26 -1.20
CA ASN A 24 10.12 -15.60 -1.70
C ASN A 24 11.20 -16.61 -1.27
N ASN A 25 12.46 -16.19 -1.16
CA ASN A 25 13.53 -17.02 -0.63
C ASN A 25 13.33 -17.33 0.86
N ALA A 26 12.99 -16.35 1.67
CA ALA A 26 12.72 -16.52 3.09
C ALA A 26 11.48 -17.41 3.34
N LEU A 27 10.41 -17.24 2.55
CA LEU A 27 9.21 -18.07 2.62
C LEU A 27 9.53 -19.57 2.42
N ARG A 28 10.44 -19.92 1.51
CA ARG A 28 10.84 -21.31 1.29
C ARG A 28 11.61 -21.93 2.45
N GLN A 29 12.17 -21.11 3.32
CA GLN A 29 13.05 -21.53 4.43
C GLN A 29 12.39 -21.38 5.81
N THR A 30 11.15 -20.94 5.86
CA THR A 30 10.37 -20.72 7.08
C THR A 30 8.99 -21.36 6.96
N SER A 31 8.31 -21.62 8.09
CA SER A 31 7.01 -22.32 8.11
C SER A 31 5.95 -21.65 8.99
N SER A 32 6.25 -20.49 9.61
CA SER A 32 5.26 -19.81 10.46
C SER A 32 3.99 -19.46 9.70
N PRO A 33 2.78 -19.60 10.28
CA PRO A 33 1.52 -19.34 9.60
C PRO A 33 1.30 -17.85 9.26
N LEU A 34 1.98 -16.95 9.97
CA LEU A 34 1.95 -15.50 9.73
C LEU A 34 3.32 -14.98 9.33
N VAL A 35 3.34 -13.98 8.48
CA VAL A 35 4.54 -13.28 7.99
C VAL A 35 4.40 -11.79 8.27
N ALA A 36 5.30 -11.21 9.05
CA ALA A 36 5.39 -9.77 9.24
C ALA A 36 6.43 -9.18 8.28
N THR A 37 6.10 -8.09 7.61
CA THR A 37 6.99 -7.42 6.64
C THR A 37 7.31 -6.01 7.07
N PHE A 38 8.61 -5.65 7.02
CA PHE A 38 9.12 -4.32 7.30
C PHE A 38 10.16 -3.90 6.28
N ASP A 39 10.21 -2.62 5.95
CA ASP A 39 11.36 -2.01 5.30
C ASP A 39 12.51 -1.88 6.32
N ALA A 40 13.74 -1.88 5.84
CA ALA A 40 14.92 -1.92 6.71
C ALA A 40 15.09 -0.67 7.61
N ASP A 41 14.44 0.43 7.27
CA ASP A 41 14.42 1.69 8.01
C ASP A 41 13.21 1.84 8.94
N MET A 42 12.30 0.86 8.96
CA MET A 42 11.11 0.89 9.81
C MET A 42 11.38 0.20 11.15
N ILE A 43 11.05 0.88 12.23
CA ILE A 43 11.18 0.42 13.61
C ILE A 43 9.79 0.07 14.13
N PRO A 44 9.47 -1.23 14.34
CA PRO A 44 8.18 -1.63 14.88
C PRO A 44 8.03 -1.25 16.34
N TYR A 45 6.82 -0.89 16.75
CA TYR A 45 6.47 -0.69 18.15
C TYR A 45 6.24 -2.04 18.83
N ARG A 46 6.34 -2.06 20.15
CA ARG A 46 6.19 -3.31 20.94
C ARG A 46 4.82 -3.94 20.77
N GLU A 47 3.81 -3.12 20.57
CA GLU A 47 2.42 -3.50 20.44
C GLU A 47 2.04 -4.00 19.04
N PHE A 48 2.96 -3.94 18.06
CA PHE A 48 2.67 -4.28 16.66
C PHE A 48 1.97 -5.63 16.48
N LEU A 49 2.52 -6.68 17.11
CA LEU A 49 1.93 -8.03 17.00
C LEU A 49 0.63 -8.14 17.82
N LEU A 50 0.52 -7.45 18.95
CA LEU A 50 -0.69 -7.44 19.77
C LEU A 50 -1.87 -6.78 19.05
N GLU A 51 -1.60 -5.80 18.20
CA GLU A 51 -2.62 -5.09 17.41
C GLU A 51 -2.98 -5.79 16.10
N THR A 52 -2.12 -6.67 15.58
CA THR A 52 -2.31 -7.25 14.25
C THR A 52 -2.63 -8.74 14.26
N VAL A 53 -2.02 -9.52 15.14
CA VAL A 53 -2.21 -10.99 15.20
C VAL A 53 -3.63 -11.42 15.59
N PRO A 54 -4.35 -10.72 16.51
CA PRO A 54 -5.70 -11.11 16.91
C PRO A 54 -6.68 -11.28 15.74
N TYR A 55 -6.49 -10.58 14.65
CA TYR A 55 -7.35 -10.71 13.45
C TYR A 55 -7.22 -12.07 12.73
N PHE A 56 -6.18 -12.84 13.05
CA PHE A 56 -5.87 -14.10 12.37
C PHE A 56 -6.06 -15.35 13.25
N VAL A 57 -6.28 -15.18 14.56
CA VAL A 57 -6.23 -16.30 15.52
C VAL A 57 -7.17 -17.46 15.11
N GLU A 58 -8.45 -17.18 14.94
CA GLU A 58 -9.43 -18.19 14.54
C GLU A 58 -9.08 -18.85 13.19
N GLN A 59 -8.61 -18.07 12.24
CA GLN A 59 -8.24 -18.52 10.90
C GLN A 59 -6.98 -19.41 10.94
N VAL A 60 -5.99 -19.09 11.77
CA VAL A 60 -4.77 -19.87 11.93
C VAL A 60 -5.07 -21.17 12.65
N GLU A 61 -5.86 -21.13 13.72
CA GLU A 61 -6.29 -22.34 14.46
C GLU A 61 -7.06 -23.31 13.55
N ALA A 62 -8.01 -22.81 12.77
CA ALA A 62 -8.76 -23.63 11.81
C ALA A 62 -7.82 -24.24 10.74
N TYR A 63 -6.90 -23.44 10.21
CA TYR A 63 -5.92 -23.89 9.23
C TYR A 63 -4.99 -24.99 9.78
N GLU A 64 -4.47 -24.83 11.00
CA GLU A 64 -3.60 -25.81 11.65
C GLU A 64 -4.34 -27.11 12.00
N ASN A 65 -5.62 -27.03 12.33
CA ASN A 65 -6.47 -28.19 12.59
C ASN A 65 -6.95 -28.90 11.31
N GLY A 66 -6.73 -28.30 10.13
CA GLY A 66 -7.21 -28.82 8.86
C GLY A 66 -8.71 -28.61 8.62
N ASP A 67 -9.33 -27.70 9.38
CA ASP A 67 -10.73 -27.33 9.25
C ASP A 67 -10.92 -26.39 8.04
N ASP A 68 -12.13 -26.45 7.46
CA ASP A 68 -12.52 -25.52 6.40
C ASP A 68 -12.83 -24.14 7.03
N TYR A 69 -12.01 -23.14 6.73
CA TYR A 69 -12.22 -21.78 7.19
C TYR A 69 -12.92 -20.94 6.12
N ASP A 70 -13.83 -20.08 6.54
CA ASP A 70 -14.75 -19.31 5.71
C ASP A 70 -14.03 -18.56 4.57
N LYS A 71 -14.77 -18.33 3.47
CA LYS A 71 -14.29 -17.64 2.25
C LYS A 71 -13.94 -16.16 2.44
N SER A 72 -14.30 -15.56 3.58
CA SER A 72 -13.94 -14.19 3.95
C SER A 72 -12.62 -14.10 4.73
N LYS A 73 -11.64 -14.90 4.32
CA LYS A 73 -10.32 -15.03 4.98
C LYS A 73 -9.54 -13.74 4.96
N VAL A 74 -8.99 -13.38 6.12
CA VAL A 74 -8.07 -12.25 6.20
C VAL A 74 -6.76 -12.59 5.48
N GLY A 75 -6.43 -11.84 4.44
CA GLY A 75 -5.17 -11.97 3.72
C GLY A 75 -4.06 -11.21 4.42
N LEU A 76 -4.31 -9.96 4.78
CA LEU A 76 -3.33 -9.10 5.46
C LEU A 76 -4.00 -8.05 6.35
N ILE A 77 -3.23 -7.62 7.35
CA ILE A 77 -3.52 -6.45 8.18
C ILE A 77 -2.38 -5.44 7.99
N GLN A 78 -2.69 -4.34 7.34
CA GLN A 78 -1.80 -3.21 7.13
C GLN A 78 -1.91 -2.23 8.29
N THR A 79 -0.78 -1.83 8.91
CA THR A 79 -0.78 -0.68 9.82
C THR A 79 -0.25 0.56 9.11
N PRO A 80 -0.74 1.77 9.41
CA PRO A 80 -0.23 2.99 8.81
C PRO A 80 1.26 3.16 9.05
N GLN A 81 1.97 3.69 8.09
CA GLN A 81 3.34 4.17 8.27
C GLN A 81 3.31 5.47 9.07
N SER A 82 4.26 5.64 9.98
CA SER A 82 4.58 6.93 10.57
C SER A 82 6.06 7.25 10.39
N PHE A 83 6.43 8.50 10.56
CA PHE A 83 7.78 8.96 10.31
C PHE A 83 8.25 9.81 11.49
N TYR A 84 9.50 9.61 11.91
CA TYR A 84 10.10 10.35 13.01
C TYR A 84 10.85 11.62 12.56
N ASN A 85 10.96 11.85 11.26
CA ASN A 85 11.45 13.10 10.70
C ASN A 85 10.34 13.81 9.92
N ALA A 86 10.41 15.13 9.85
CA ALA A 86 9.53 15.95 9.04
C ALA A 86 9.70 15.66 7.55
N ASP A 87 8.61 15.65 6.79
CA ASP A 87 8.68 15.64 5.34
C ASP A 87 9.08 17.02 4.79
N ILE A 88 9.37 17.07 3.48
CA ILE A 88 9.83 18.32 2.85
C ILE A 88 8.80 19.45 2.91
N PHE A 89 7.50 19.14 3.00
CA PHE A 89 6.46 20.17 3.06
C PHE A 89 6.36 20.71 4.47
N GLN A 90 6.31 19.84 5.47
CA GLN A 90 6.34 20.24 6.88
C GLN A 90 7.56 21.10 7.18
N PHE A 91 8.76 20.67 6.77
CA PHE A 91 10.02 21.37 7.00
C PHE A 91 10.05 22.74 6.32
N ASN A 92 9.73 22.81 5.02
CA ASN A 92 9.80 24.07 4.27
C ASN A 92 8.71 25.09 4.64
N LEU A 93 7.61 24.62 5.25
CA LEU A 93 6.52 25.47 5.74
C LEU A 93 6.64 25.81 7.23
N PHE A 94 7.70 25.34 7.89
CA PHE A 94 7.90 25.50 9.35
C PHE A 94 6.67 25.03 10.15
N SER A 95 6.12 23.89 9.77
CA SER A 95 4.83 23.41 10.27
C SER A 95 4.85 21.95 10.76
N GLU A 96 6.00 21.49 11.25
CA GLU A 96 6.25 20.13 11.70
C GLU A 96 5.28 19.69 12.81
N SER A 97 4.84 20.63 13.64
CA SER A 97 3.92 20.38 14.75
C SER A 97 2.45 20.60 14.41
N THR A 98 2.13 21.20 13.26
CA THR A 98 0.76 21.63 12.92
C THR A 98 0.18 20.92 11.70
N LEU A 99 1.00 20.49 10.78
CA LEU A 99 0.55 19.74 9.61
C LEU A 99 0.92 18.26 9.74
N PRO A 100 0.01 17.35 9.42
CA PRO A 100 0.33 15.92 9.33
C PRO A 100 1.31 15.67 8.21
N ASN A 101 2.02 14.52 8.27
CA ASN A 101 2.83 14.06 7.16
C ASN A 101 1.95 13.88 5.91
N GLU A 102 2.50 14.15 4.72
CA GLU A 102 1.73 14.12 3.46
C GLU A 102 1.16 12.73 3.13
N GLN A 103 1.71 11.66 3.70
CA GLN A 103 1.23 10.30 3.52
C GLN A 103 0.14 9.89 4.54
N ASP A 104 -0.05 10.66 5.60
CA ASP A 104 -0.99 10.33 6.68
C ASP A 104 -2.43 10.22 6.18
N PHE A 105 -2.86 11.13 5.30
CA PHE A 105 -4.20 11.09 4.76
C PHE A 105 -4.51 9.80 3.99
N PHE A 106 -3.54 9.33 3.19
CA PHE A 106 -3.71 8.06 2.50
C PHE A 106 -3.74 6.89 3.49
N SER A 107 -2.74 6.79 4.37
CA SER A 107 -2.55 5.62 5.22
C SER A 107 -3.57 5.50 6.35
N LYS A 108 -3.97 6.63 6.97
CA LYS A 108 -4.85 6.66 8.15
C LYS A 108 -6.33 6.85 7.80
N GLU A 109 -6.65 7.43 6.64
CA GLU A 109 -8.04 7.70 6.27
C GLU A 109 -8.46 6.88 5.03
N ILE A 110 -7.82 7.09 3.88
CA ILE A 110 -8.22 6.42 2.62
C ILE A 110 -8.09 4.90 2.74
N ASN A 111 -6.95 4.40 3.24
CA ASN A 111 -6.71 2.97 3.33
C ASN A 111 -7.63 2.29 4.36
N VAL A 112 -7.97 2.99 5.43
CA VAL A 112 -8.97 2.53 6.42
C VAL A 112 -10.39 2.51 5.83
N CYS A 113 -10.76 3.52 5.04
CA CYS A 113 -12.05 3.52 4.32
C CYS A 113 -12.19 2.34 3.36
N ASN A 114 -11.09 1.86 2.77
CA ASN A 114 -11.08 0.70 1.87
C ASN A 114 -11.46 -0.61 2.60
N ASN A 115 -11.43 -0.65 3.93
CA ASN A 115 -11.90 -1.78 4.74
C ASN A 115 -13.37 -2.14 4.45
N SER A 116 -14.21 -1.16 4.10
CA SER A 116 -15.62 -1.38 3.76
C SER A 116 -15.81 -2.36 2.59
N HIS A 117 -14.76 -2.55 1.79
CA HIS A 117 -14.73 -3.48 0.67
C HIS A 117 -13.72 -4.62 0.86
N GLY A 118 -13.07 -4.72 2.02
CA GLY A 118 -12.00 -5.69 2.27
C GLY A 118 -10.81 -5.52 1.32
N ALA A 119 -10.52 -4.29 0.89
CA ALA A 119 -9.56 -3.97 -0.14
C ALA A 119 -8.50 -2.93 0.32
N ALA A 120 -8.12 -2.97 1.59
CA ALA A 120 -7.00 -2.17 2.05
C ALA A 120 -5.76 -2.47 1.22
N VAL A 121 -5.07 -1.41 0.81
CA VAL A 121 -3.89 -1.52 -0.05
C VAL A 121 -2.69 -1.92 0.80
N TYR A 122 -2.01 -2.99 0.40
CA TYR A 122 -0.72 -3.35 0.97
C TYR A 122 0.36 -2.37 0.49
N THR A 123 1.12 -1.81 1.42
CA THR A 123 2.13 -0.76 1.16
C THR A 123 3.57 -1.22 1.36
N GLY A 124 3.78 -2.54 1.45
CA GLY A 124 5.10 -3.16 1.44
C GLY A 124 5.82 -3.24 2.78
N SER A 125 5.31 -2.59 3.81
CA SER A 125 5.90 -2.54 5.15
C SER A 125 4.83 -2.48 6.23
N ASN A 126 5.18 -2.72 7.49
CA ASN A 126 4.31 -2.62 8.67
C ASN A 126 3.03 -3.48 8.55
N THR A 127 3.16 -4.68 8.04
CA THR A 127 2.02 -5.52 7.66
C THR A 127 2.22 -6.92 8.20
N VAL A 128 1.15 -7.52 8.71
CA VAL A 128 1.07 -8.96 8.96
C VAL A 128 0.22 -9.60 7.88
N ILE A 129 0.71 -10.70 7.33
CA ILE A 129 0.14 -11.39 6.19
C ILE A 129 -0.05 -12.87 6.55
N PHE A 130 -1.18 -13.44 6.20
CA PHE A 130 -1.40 -14.88 6.31
C PHE A 130 -0.57 -15.61 5.26
N ARG A 131 0.33 -16.50 5.69
CA ARG A 131 1.24 -17.23 4.79
C ARG A 131 0.50 -17.95 3.67
N LYS A 132 -0.55 -18.69 4.03
CA LYS A 132 -1.35 -19.43 3.05
C LYS A 132 -1.91 -18.53 1.95
N ALA A 133 -2.27 -17.29 2.27
CA ALA A 133 -2.74 -16.32 1.26
C ALA A 133 -1.62 -15.93 0.28
N ILE A 134 -0.37 -15.84 0.75
CA ILE A 134 0.78 -15.61 -0.14
C ILE A 134 1.01 -16.83 -1.03
N GLU A 135 0.96 -18.04 -0.47
CA GLU A 135 1.19 -19.28 -1.20
C GLU A 135 0.11 -19.54 -2.26
N ASP A 136 -1.16 -19.30 -1.94
CA ASP A 136 -2.31 -19.48 -2.86
C ASP A 136 -2.25 -18.57 -4.08
N VAL A 137 -1.57 -17.44 -3.98
CA VAL A 137 -1.38 -16.51 -5.12
C VAL A 137 -0.04 -16.64 -5.82
N GLY A 138 0.77 -17.66 -5.43
CA GLY A 138 2.04 -17.99 -6.07
C GLY A 138 3.25 -17.22 -5.54
N GLY A 139 3.16 -16.66 -4.33
CA GLY A 139 4.24 -15.89 -3.69
C GLY A 139 4.17 -14.40 -3.98
N PHE A 140 5.24 -13.70 -3.59
CA PHE A 140 5.39 -12.28 -3.92
C PHE A 140 5.65 -12.08 -5.42
N PRO A 141 4.91 -11.17 -6.10
CA PRO A 141 5.11 -10.89 -7.53
C PRO A 141 6.53 -10.39 -7.82
N THR A 142 7.12 -10.85 -8.92
CA THR A 142 8.49 -10.49 -9.35
C THR A 142 8.53 -9.68 -10.64
N ASP A 143 7.39 -9.50 -11.29
CA ASP A 143 7.23 -8.84 -12.59
C ASP A 143 6.76 -7.38 -12.50
N THR A 144 6.73 -6.84 -11.28
CA THR A 144 6.34 -5.45 -10.98
C THR A 144 7.30 -4.79 -10.00
N ILE A 145 7.29 -3.45 -9.99
CA ILE A 145 8.09 -2.64 -9.05
C ILE A 145 7.34 -2.39 -7.73
N THR A 146 6.03 -2.59 -7.72
CA THR A 146 5.14 -2.50 -6.55
C THR A 146 4.52 -3.86 -6.29
N GLU A 147 5.37 -4.78 -5.85
CA GLU A 147 5.00 -6.16 -5.50
C GLU A 147 3.92 -6.21 -4.42
N ASP A 148 3.94 -5.23 -3.54
CA ASP A 148 3.00 -5.01 -2.46
C ASP A 148 1.59 -4.74 -3.00
N PHE A 149 1.42 -3.69 -3.78
CA PHE A 149 0.12 -3.38 -4.38
C PHE A 149 -0.45 -4.59 -5.15
N GLU A 150 0.37 -5.21 -5.99
CA GLU A 150 -0.07 -6.35 -6.81
C GLU A 150 -0.41 -7.57 -5.95
N LEU A 151 0.37 -7.87 -4.91
CA LEU A 151 0.07 -8.96 -3.98
C LEU A 151 -1.30 -8.76 -3.31
N GLY A 152 -1.59 -7.54 -2.84
CA GLY A 152 -2.90 -7.21 -2.27
C GLY A 152 -4.05 -7.46 -3.24
N VAL A 153 -3.90 -7.07 -4.51
CA VAL A 153 -4.91 -7.33 -5.56
C VAL A 153 -5.05 -8.82 -5.84
N ARG A 154 -3.94 -9.57 -5.92
CA ARG A 154 -3.96 -11.03 -6.14
C ARG A 154 -4.68 -11.75 -5.01
N MET A 155 -4.45 -11.37 -3.75
CA MET A 155 -5.15 -11.91 -2.58
C MET A 155 -6.65 -11.66 -2.64
N ASN A 156 -7.09 -10.43 -2.95
CA ASN A 156 -8.50 -10.15 -3.14
C ASN A 156 -9.12 -10.95 -4.29
N ALA A 157 -8.40 -11.12 -5.40
CA ALA A 157 -8.86 -11.95 -6.52
C ALA A 157 -8.92 -13.45 -6.17
N ALA A 158 -8.19 -13.90 -5.17
CA ALA A 158 -8.23 -15.25 -4.61
C ALA A 158 -9.31 -15.43 -3.53
N GLY A 159 -10.05 -14.36 -3.18
CA GLY A 159 -11.14 -14.40 -2.19
C GLY A 159 -10.74 -14.00 -0.78
N TYR A 160 -9.50 -13.59 -0.56
CA TYR A 160 -9.06 -13.02 0.71
C TYR A 160 -9.53 -11.57 0.85
N VAL A 161 -9.63 -11.10 2.11
CA VAL A 161 -9.93 -9.70 2.43
C VAL A 161 -8.71 -9.05 3.09
N ASN A 162 -8.46 -7.80 2.74
CA ASN A 162 -7.34 -7.02 3.25
C ASN A 162 -7.89 -5.87 4.09
N TYR A 163 -7.34 -5.68 5.29
CA TYR A 163 -7.74 -4.62 6.20
C TYR A 163 -6.57 -3.72 6.58
N SER A 164 -6.89 -2.48 6.94
CA SER A 164 -5.95 -1.50 7.49
C SER A 164 -6.41 -1.05 8.87
N THR A 165 -5.48 -0.95 9.81
CA THR A 165 -5.75 -0.33 11.11
C THR A 165 -5.62 1.19 11.02
N LYS A 166 -6.08 1.91 12.04
CA LYS A 166 -5.96 3.37 12.10
C LYS A 166 -4.69 3.82 12.83
N SER A 167 -4.23 3.03 13.78
CA SER A 167 -3.07 3.36 14.61
C SER A 167 -1.78 2.92 13.95
N PRO A 168 -0.78 3.80 13.80
CA PRO A 168 0.53 3.41 13.30
C PRO A 168 1.25 2.53 14.33
N MET A 169 1.84 1.44 13.87
CA MET A 169 2.55 0.48 14.72
C MET A 169 4.04 0.35 14.36
N ALA A 170 4.54 1.25 13.55
CA ALA A 170 5.97 1.39 13.26
C ALA A 170 6.27 2.80 12.79
N SER A 171 7.54 3.22 12.95
CA SER A 171 8.02 4.52 12.51
C SER A 171 9.31 4.39 11.71
N GLY A 172 9.44 5.14 10.64
CA GLY A 172 10.59 5.12 9.74
C GLY A 172 11.04 6.50 9.31
N LEU A 173 11.76 6.57 8.20
CA LEU A 173 12.24 7.80 7.59
C LEU A 173 11.43 8.18 6.35
N THR A 174 11.04 9.44 6.26
CA THR A 174 10.53 10.02 5.00
C THR A 174 11.65 10.77 4.26
N PRO A 175 11.62 10.83 2.91
CA PRO A 175 12.59 11.60 2.15
C PRO A 175 12.59 13.08 2.54
N THR A 176 13.80 13.65 2.68
CA THR A 176 14.01 15.04 3.10
C THR A 176 14.36 15.99 1.95
N ASP A 177 14.51 15.46 0.73
CA ASP A 177 14.81 16.26 -0.45
C ASP A 177 13.81 15.99 -1.59
N LEU A 178 13.56 17.01 -2.41
CA LEU A 178 12.57 16.97 -3.49
C LEU A 178 12.91 15.92 -4.56
N LYS A 179 14.20 15.71 -4.86
CA LYS A 179 14.62 14.75 -5.89
C LYS A 179 14.29 13.32 -5.47
N SER A 180 14.50 12.98 -4.20
CA SER A 180 14.15 11.68 -3.61
C SER A 180 12.65 11.46 -3.60
N VAL A 181 11.86 12.48 -3.22
CA VAL A 181 10.39 12.42 -3.27
C VAL A 181 9.91 12.16 -4.70
N ILE A 182 10.38 12.91 -5.69
CA ILE A 182 9.98 12.72 -7.10
C ILE A 182 10.35 11.32 -7.59
N LYS A 183 11.56 10.84 -7.28
CA LYS A 183 12.01 9.49 -7.65
C LYS A 183 11.13 8.41 -7.02
N GLN A 184 10.79 8.54 -5.75
CA GLN A 184 9.91 7.62 -5.02
C GLN A 184 8.51 7.60 -5.63
N ARG A 185 7.89 8.77 -5.87
CA ARG A 185 6.54 8.88 -6.46
C ARG A 185 6.50 8.35 -7.89
N ALA A 186 7.52 8.62 -8.70
CA ALA A 186 7.62 8.08 -10.05
C ALA A 186 7.73 6.56 -10.07
N ARG A 187 8.45 5.96 -9.09
CA ARG A 187 8.52 4.51 -8.91
C ARG A 187 7.15 3.93 -8.56
N TRP A 188 6.47 4.50 -7.55
CA TRP A 188 5.15 4.04 -7.14
C TRP A 188 4.11 4.16 -8.26
N GLY A 189 4.07 5.31 -8.95
CA GLY A 189 3.13 5.51 -10.06
C GLY A 189 3.32 4.50 -11.18
N ARG A 190 4.56 4.26 -11.61
CA ARG A 190 4.85 3.24 -12.64
C ARG A 190 4.45 1.84 -12.18
N GLY A 191 4.74 1.50 -10.93
CA GLY A 191 4.41 0.21 -10.36
C GLY A 191 2.90 -0.03 -10.30
N VAL A 192 2.14 0.90 -9.70
CA VAL A 192 0.68 0.79 -9.58
C VAL A 192 0.02 0.71 -10.97
N ILE A 193 0.47 1.52 -11.94
CA ILE A 193 -0.04 1.45 -13.31
C ILE A 193 0.25 0.07 -13.93
N ARG A 194 1.47 -0.44 -13.79
CA ARG A 194 1.86 -1.76 -14.32
C ARG A 194 1.06 -2.88 -13.68
N SER A 195 0.99 -2.92 -12.35
CA SER A 195 0.22 -3.93 -11.60
C SER A 195 -1.28 -3.89 -11.94
N SER A 196 -1.81 -2.68 -12.19
CA SER A 196 -3.20 -2.52 -12.62
C SER A 196 -3.48 -3.18 -13.98
N TYR A 197 -2.53 -3.13 -14.90
CA TYR A 197 -2.60 -3.87 -16.16
C TYR A 197 -2.45 -5.37 -15.95
N ASN A 198 -1.45 -5.82 -15.19
CA ASN A 198 -1.23 -7.23 -14.89
C ASN A 198 -2.50 -7.89 -14.31
N MET A 199 -3.16 -7.19 -13.41
CA MET A 199 -4.35 -7.69 -12.73
C MET A 199 -5.67 -7.40 -13.45
N ASN A 200 -5.62 -6.66 -14.57
CA ASN A 200 -6.82 -6.24 -15.32
C ASN A 200 -7.91 -5.67 -14.41
N ILE A 201 -7.56 -4.73 -13.53
CA ILE A 201 -8.43 -4.25 -12.45
C ILE A 201 -9.79 -3.73 -12.93
N PHE A 202 -9.90 -3.26 -14.17
CA PHE A 202 -11.14 -2.73 -14.74
C PHE A 202 -12.16 -3.84 -15.02
N PHE A 203 -11.72 -5.02 -15.45
CA PHE A 203 -12.59 -6.10 -15.92
C PHE A 203 -12.32 -7.45 -15.24
N ASN A 204 -11.52 -7.49 -14.16
CA ASN A 204 -11.23 -8.73 -13.47
C ASN A 204 -12.51 -9.31 -12.82
N PRO A 205 -13.02 -10.46 -13.27
CA PRO A 205 -14.26 -11.03 -12.75
C PRO A 205 -14.11 -11.59 -11.32
N LYS A 206 -12.88 -11.82 -10.86
CA LYS A 206 -12.60 -12.35 -9.53
C LYS A 206 -12.65 -11.26 -8.44
N LEU A 207 -12.59 -9.99 -8.82
CA LEU A 207 -12.73 -8.87 -7.89
C LEU A 207 -14.21 -8.48 -7.73
N THR A 208 -14.65 -8.24 -6.51
CA THR A 208 -15.98 -7.65 -6.25
C THR A 208 -16.08 -6.24 -6.85
N LYS A 209 -17.28 -5.73 -7.02
CA LYS A 209 -17.49 -4.36 -7.54
C LYS A 209 -16.81 -3.31 -6.65
N GLY A 210 -16.89 -3.47 -5.31
CA GLY A 210 -16.26 -2.57 -4.35
C GLY A 210 -14.74 -2.60 -4.43
N GLN A 211 -14.12 -3.78 -4.42
CA GLN A 211 -12.67 -3.94 -4.59
C GLN A 211 -12.19 -3.30 -5.89
N ARG A 212 -12.92 -3.51 -6.99
CA ARG A 212 -12.61 -2.93 -8.28
C ARG A 212 -12.62 -1.41 -8.24
N ILE A 213 -13.62 -0.79 -7.59
CA ILE A 213 -13.70 0.67 -7.42
C ILE A 213 -12.49 1.19 -6.63
N VAL A 214 -12.11 0.51 -5.54
CA VAL A 214 -10.93 0.88 -4.73
C VAL A 214 -9.66 0.90 -5.59
N TYR A 215 -9.40 -0.18 -6.34
CA TYR A 215 -8.18 -0.27 -7.16
C TYR A 215 -8.19 0.69 -8.36
N ILE A 216 -9.35 0.90 -9.00
CA ILE A 216 -9.51 1.90 -10.06
C ILE A 216 -9.24 3.31 -9.50
N ASN A 217 -9.72 3.62 -8.29
CA ASN A 217 -9.44 4.91 -7.66
C ASN A 217 -7.93 5.10 -7.42
N GLY A 218 -7.23 4.08 -6.92
CA GLY A 218 -5.77 4.07 -6.78
C GLY A 218 -5.04 4.29 -8.11
N TYR A 219 -5.49 3.64 -9.17
CA TYR A 219 -4.96 3.85 -10.52
C TYR A 219 -5.19 5.28 -11.01
N LEU A 220 -6.41 5.80 -10.89
CA LEU A 220 -6.78 7.15 -11.35
C LEU A 220 -6.07 8.25 -10.56
N TYR A 221 -5.67 8.00 -9.31
CA TYR A 221 -4.85 8.93 -8.53
C TYR A 221 -3.57 9.32 -9.29
N TRP A 222 -2.89 8.35 -9.93
CA TRP A 222 -1.66 8.61 -10.68
C TRP A 222 -1.86 9.34 -12.01
N TRP A 223 -3.11 9.41 -12.50
CA TRP A 223 -3.49 10.21 -13.66
C TRP A 223 -4.05 11.59 -13.29
N SER A 224 -4.07 11.95 -12.00
CA SER A 224 -4.61 13.23 -11.53
C SER A 224 -3.90 14.45 -12.09
N PHE A 225 -2.68 14.32 -12.62
CA PHE A 225 -1.93 15.42 -13.22
C PHE A 225 -2.64 16.05 -14.42
N PHE A 226 -3.38 15.30 -15.20
CA PHE A 226 -4.17 15.83 -16.31
C PHE A 226 -5.23 16.83 -15.84
N ARG A 227 -5.96 16.52 -14.78
CA ARG A 227 -6.93 17.43 -14.17
C ARG A 227 -6.25 18.68 -13.63
N ARG A 228 -5.12 18.53 -12.94
CA ARG A 228 -4.34 19.66 -12.42
C ARG A 228 -3.81 20.53 -13.54
N LEU A 229 -3.32 19.93 -14.63
CA LEU A 229 -2.86 20.66 -15.80
C LEU A 229 -4.00 21.49 -16.43
N LEU A 230 -5.21 20.92 -16.56
CA LEU A 230 -6.38 21.65 -17.06
C LEU A 230 -6.72 22.84 -16.17
N TYR A 231 -6.70 22.68 -14.84
CA TYR A 231 -6.94 23.80 -13.91
C TYR A 231 -5.88 24.89 -14.01
N ILE A 232 -4.62 24.54 -14.20
CA ILE A 232 -3.52 25.52 -14.39
C ILE A 232 -3.65 26.22 -15.75
N LEU A 233 -3.99 25.49 -16.80
CA LEU A 233 -4.10 26.04 -18.16
C LEU A 233 -5.39 26.84 -18.39
N ALA A 234 -6.47 26.55 -17.66
CA ALA A 234 -7.76 27.23 -17.85
C ALA A 234 -7.67 28.77 -17.74
N PRO A 235 -7.05 29.38 -16.71
CA PRO A 235 -6.87 30.83 -16.66
C PRO A 235 -5.97 31.36 -17.77
N ILE A 236 -4.95 30.60 -18.20
CA ILE A 236 -4.07 30.98 -19.30
C ILE A 236 -4.84 31.00 -20.62
N PHE A 237 -5.63 29.98 -20.91
CA PHE A 237 -6.50 29.95 -22.09
C PHE A 237 -7.50 31.09 -22.09
N TYR A 238 -8.06 31.44 -20.92
CA TYR A 238 -8.97 32.56 -20.82
C TYR A 238 -8.27 33.89 -21.07
N THR A 239 -7.11 34.13 -20.45
CA THR A 239 -6.44 35.44 -20.54
C THR A 239 -5.76 35.66 -21.89
N VAL A 240 -5.17 34.62 -22.50
CA VAL A 240 -4.41 34.74 -23.75
C VAL A 240 -5.30 34.57 -24.98
N PHE A 241 -6.19 33.56 -24.94
CA PHE A 241 -6.98 33.17 -26.11
C PHE A 241 -8.46 33.52 -25.98
N HIS A 242 -8.91 34.12 -24.87
CA HIS A 242 -10.29 34.40 -24.55
C HIS A 242 -11.24 33.18 -24.61
N VAL A 243 -10.67 31.97 -24.48
CA VAL A 243 -11.42 30.72 -24.48
C VAL A 243 -11.88 30.38 -23.06
N ARG A 244 -13.18 30.26 -22.87
CA ARG A 244 -13.76 29.80 -21.59
C ARG A 244 -13.71 28.27 -21.55
N VAL A 245 -12.80 27.70 -20.75
CA VAL A 245 -12.65 26.24 -20.56
C VAL A 245 -13.79 25.66 -19.71
N VAL A 246 -14.33 26.47 -18.79
CA VAL A 246 -15.46 26.10 -17.94
C VAL A 246 -16.51 27.21 -18.03
N VAL A 247 -17.74 26.85 -18.39
CA VAL A 247 -18.90 27.73 -18.30
C VAL A 247 -19.74 27.24 -17.12
N SER A 248 -19.70 27.97 -16.02
CA SER A 248 -20.42 27.63 -14.80
C SER A 248 -21.27 28.82 -14.35
N ASN A 249 -22.41 28.51 -13.75
CA ASN A 249 -23.17 29.52 -13.03
C ASN A 249 -22.41 29.89 -11.75
N ILE A 250 -22.22 31.19 -11.48
CA ILE A 250 -21.46 31.67 -10.32
C ILE A 250 -22.00 31.10 -9.01
N TRP A 251 -23.27 30.80 -8.91
CA TRP A 251 -23.91 30.22 -7.73
C TRP A 251 -23.47 28.74 -7.48
N LEU A 252 -23.06 28.01 -8.51
CA LEU A 252 -22.52 26.67 -8.40
C LEU A 252 -21.06 26.63 -7.89
N LEU A 253 -20.39 27.78 -7.82
CA LEU A 253 -19.05 27.91 -7.28
C LEU A 253 -19.04 28.10 -5.75
N PHE A 254 -20.22 28.41 -5.16
CA PHE A 254 -20.38 28.58 -3.71
C PHE A 254 -21.11 27.41 -3.03
N LEU A 255 -21.39 26.32 -3.75
CA LEU A 255 -21.88 25.04 -3.26
C LEU A 255 -20.73 24.03 -3.16
#